data_f94df272c9cfa4325602b8e440615248
#
_entry.id   f94df272c9cfa4325602b8e440615248
#
_cell.length_a   1.000
_cell.length_b   1.000
_cell.length_c   1.000
_cell.angle_alpha   90.00
_cell.angle_beta   90.00
_cell.angle_gamma   90.00
#
_symmetry.space_group_name_H-M   'P 1'
#
loop_
_entity.id
_entity.type
_entity.pdbx_description
1 polymer ?
#
loop_
_entity_poly.entity_id
_entity_poly.type
_entity_poly.pdbx_seq_one_letter_code
_entity_poly.pdbx_strand_id
1 'polypeptide(L)'
;MSATQEARRAPLPPRWFVRSAWVVHRAILALTRGRLGLRPATPTTWGMMRLTTIGRRSGRERTAILGYFEDGPNLVTLAMNGWGAPEPAWWLNLQAHADTTVTLHDGSRPVRGRAATPDERPRLWARWAEYDGANLDSWAARRPTETAVVILEPRS
;
A
#
# COMPACT_ATOMS: atom_id res chain seq x y z
N MET A 1 -39.17 9.22 17.67
CA MET A 1 -38.12 10.25 17.70
C MET A 1 -36.81 9.57 17.30
N SER A 2 -36.47 9.65 16.03
CA SER A 2 -35.29 9.00 15.47
C SER A 2 -34.10 9.94 15.60
N ALA A 3 -33.16 9.61 16.48
CA ALA A 3 -31.87 10.28 16.54
C ALA A 3 -30.99 9.71 15.44
N THR A 4 -30.87 10.45 14.35
CA THR A 4 -29.93 10.19 13.27
C THR A 4 -28.52 10.36 13.83
N GLN A 5 -27.85 9.27 14.07
CA GLN A 5 -26.44 9.25 14.46
C GLN A 5 -25.61 9.64 13.23
N GLU A 6 -25.32 10.93 13.10
CA GLU A 6 -24.32 11.41 12.15
C GLU A 6 -22.97 10.80 12.53
N ALA A 7 -22.56 9.81 11.75
CA ALA A 7 -21.20 9.28 11.82
C ALA A 7 -20.22 10.43 11.61
N ARG A 8 -19.55 10.87 12.67
CA ARG A 8 -18.48 11.88 12.61
C ARG A 8 -17.40 11.37 11.69
N ARG A 9 -17.36 11.95 10.48
CA ARG A 9 -16.29 11.70 9.51
C ARG A 9 -14.99 12.15 10.15
N ALA A 10 -14.10 11.22 10.45
CA ALA A 10 -12.76 11.55 10.92
C ALA A 10 -12.07 12.44 9.87
N PRO A 11 -11.56 13.63 10.24
CA PRO A 11 -10.89 14.51 9.29
C PRO A 11 -9.60 13.84 8.80
N LEU A 12 -9.38 13.85 7.47
CA LEU A 12 -8.10 13.46 6.92
C LEU A 12 -7.04 14.49 7.37
N PRO A 13 -5.83 14.07 7.73
CA PRO A 13 -4.76 15.00 8.05
C PRO A 13 -4.49 15.90 6.84
N PRO A 14 -4.18 17.18 7.05
CA PRO A 14 -3.95 18.13 5.96
C PRO A 14 -2.79 17.68 5.08
N ARG A 15 -2.90 17.90 3.78
CA ARG A 15 -1.93 17.40 2.77
C ARG A 15 -0.49 17.83 3.06
N TRP A 16 -0.26 18.99 3.68
CA TRP A 16 1.09 19.42 4.07
C TRP A 16 1.69 18.53 5.17
N PHE A 17 0.87 18.06 6.11
CA PHE A 17 1.29 17.12 7.17
C PHE A 17 1.67 15.77 6.59
N VAL A 18 0.86 15.27 5.65
CA VAL A 18 1.16 14.02 4.92
C VAL A 18 2.47 14.18 4.13
N ARG A 19 2.67 15.31 3.45
CA ARG A 19 3.90 15.60 2.71
C ARG A 19 5.12 15.73 3.60
N SER A 20 5.02 16.41 4.74
CA SER A 20 6.14 16.54 5.70
C SER A 20 6.46 15.22 6.39
N ALA A 21 5.46 14.44 6.77
CA ALA A 21 5.67 13.08 7.27
C ALA A 21 6.37 12.19 6.24
N TRP A 22 6.04 12.32 4.95
CA TRP A 22 6.71 11.63 3.85
C TRP A 22 8.16 12.08 3.67
N VAL A 23 8.45 13.38 3.77
CA VAL A 23 9.82 13.92 3.65
C VAL A 23 10.68 13.41 4.80
N VAL A 24 10.20 13.48 6.04
CA VAL A 24 10.91 12.97 7.23
C VAL A 24 11.13 11.46 7.12
N HIS A 25 10.11 10.72 6.72
CA HIS A 25 10.20 9.26 6.54
C HIS A 25 11.22 8.88 5.46
N ARG A 26 11.24 9.61 4.34
CA ARG A 26 12.24 9.41 3.26
C ARG A 26 13.65 9.74 3.73
N ALA A 27 13.83 10.79 4.54
CA ALA A 27 15.14 11.16 5.10
C ALA A 27 15.66 10.08 6.06
N ILE A 28 14.81 9.55 6.93
CA ILE A 28 15.15 8.45 7.84
C ILE A 28 15.53 7.19 7.06
N LEU A 29 14.77 6.85 6.00
CA LEU A 29 15.08 5.72 5.13
C LEU A 29 16.39 5.88 4.36
N ALA A 30 16.70 7.10 3.91
CA ALA A 30 17.96 7.40 3.23
C ALA A 30 19.16 7.30 4.17
N LEU A 31 19.03 7.82 5.40
CA LEU A 31 20.07 7.78 6.43
C LEU A 31 20.35 6.37 6.95
N THR A 32 19.37 5.49 6.95
CA THR A 32 19.45 4.15 7.53
C THR A 32 19.60 3.05 6.49
N ARG A 33 19.95 3.43 5.25
CA ARG A 33 20.05 2.50 4.10
C ARG A 33 18.77 1.66 3.87
N GLY A 34 17.61 2.23 4.21
CA GLY A 34 16.32 1.62 3.99
C GLY A 34 15.93 0.51 4.97
N ARG A 35 16.68 0.33 6.07
CA ARG A 35 16.40 -0.72 7.07
C ARG A 35 15.52 -0.26 8.22
N LEU A 36 15.56 1.01 8.60
CA LEU A 36 14.67 1.55 9.64
C LEU A 36 13.29 1.86 9.04
N GLY A 37 12.25 1.34 9.70
CA GLY A 37 10.87 1.52 9.29
C GLY A 37 10.25 0.32 8.58
N LEU A 38 11.05 -0.68 8.15
CA LEU A 38 10.52 -1.95 7.68
C LEU A 38 10.20 -2.84 8.88
N ARG A 39 9.03 -3.44 8.87
CA ARG A 39 8.60 -4.34 9.95
C ARG A 39 7.81 -5.52 9.37
N PRO A 40 7.85 -6.70 10.01
CA PRO A 40 7.06 -7.84 9.59
C PRO A 40 5.56 -7.57 9.79
N ALA A 41 4.74 -8.19 8.96
CA ALA A 41 3.32 -8.32 9.21
C ALA A 41 3.08 -9.35 10.32
N THR A 42 2.03 -9.16 11.09
CA THR A 42 1.53 -10.09 12.11
C THR A 42 0.05 -10.36 11.86
N PRO A 43 -0.58 -11.33 12.54
CA PRO A 43 -2.02 -11.54 12.41
C PRO A 43 -2.88 -10.33 12.76
N THR A 44 -2.37 -9.42 13.58
CA THR A 44 -3.11 -8.25 14.08
C THR A 44 -2.57 -6.91 13.60
N THR A 45 -1.43 -6.89 12.92
CA THR A 45 -0.77 -5.64 12.48
C THR A 45 -0.17 -5.84 11.10
N TRP A 46 -0.51 -4.95 10.17
CA TRP A 46 0.13 -4.93 8.86
C TRP A 46 1.62 -4.58 8.96
N GLY A 47 2.40 -5.14 8.05
CA GLY A 47 3.84 -4.90 7.94
C GLY A 47 4.16 -3.68 7.08
N MET A 48 5.45 -3.32 7.05
CA MET A 48 5.98 -2.28 6.18
C MET A 48 7.05 -2.85 5.26
N MET A 49 6.91 -2.62 3.96
CA MET A 49 7.86 -3.05 2.93
C MET A 49 8.32 -1.87 2.07
N ARG A 50 9.46 -2.04 1.42
CA ARG A 50 9.93 -1.16 0.34
C ARG A 50 9.76 -1.88 -0.99
N LEU A 51 8.92 -1.33 -1.87
CA LEU A 51 8.75 -1.82 -3.23
C LEU A 51 9.62 -1.00 -4.17
N THR A 52 10.43 -1.66 -5.00
CA THR A 52 11.27 -1.03 -6.03
C THR A 52 10.67 -1.34 -7.40
N THR A 53 10.19 -0.32 -8.10
CA THR A 53 9.58 -0.45 -9.43
C THR A 53 10.42 0.27 -10.48
N ILE A 54 10.22 -0.07 -11.76
CA ILE A 54 10.82 0.65 -12.88
C ILE A 54 9.85 1.72 -13.35
N GLY A 55 10.31 2.98 -13.36
CA GLY A 55 9.51 4.10 -13.81
C GLY A 55 9.08 3.92 -15.28
N ARG A 56 7.76 3.84 -15.53
CA ARG A 56 7.20 3.57 -16.87
C ARG A 56 7.57 4.61 -17.93
N ARG A 57 7.93 5.83 -17.50
CA ARG A 57 8.34 6.92 -18.38
C ARG A 57 9.84 7.13 -18.44
N SER A 58 10.55 6.90 -17.34
CA SER A 58 11.98 7.21 -17.22
C SER A 58 12.90 5.99 -17.32
N GLY A 59 12.36 4.77 -17.16
CA GLY A 59 13.16 3.55 -17.06
C GLY A 59 14.03 3.45 -15.81
N ARG A 60 13.94 4.42 -14.89
CA ARG A 60 14.73 4.47 -13.66
C ARG A 60 14.01 3.77 -12.52
N GLU A 61 14.78 3.21 -11.61
CA GLU A 61 14.23 2.66 -10.38
C GLU A 61 13.51 3.72 -9.53
N ARG A 62 12.36 3.33 -9.00
CA ARG A 62 11.53 4.13 -8.10
C ARG A 62 11.14 3.28 -6.91
N THR A 63 11.26 3.83 -5.73
CA THR A 63 10.90 3.14 -4.48
C THR A 63 9.67 3.73 -3.83
N ALA A 64 8.85 2.88 -3.24
CA ALA A 64 7.72 3.25 -2.40
C ALA A 64 7.72 2.42 -1.12
N ILE A 65 7.34 3.05 -0.01
CA ILE A 65 7.12 2.35 1.25
C ILE A 65 5.63 2.09 1.38
N LEU A 66 5.28 0.84 1.57
CA LEU A 66 3.89 0.36 1.54
C LEU A 66 3.60 -0.53 2.74
N GLY A 67 2.37 -0.44 3.23
CA GLY A 67 1.83 -1.42 4.14
C GLY A 67 1.51 -2.73 3.41
N TYR A 68 1.65 -3.87 4.07
CA TYR A 68 1.32 -5.17 3.51
C TYR A 68 0.84 -6.15 4.57
N PHE A 69 0.16 -7.19 4.14
CA PHE A 69 0.00 -8.42 4.90
C PHE A 69 0.41 -9.63 4.07
N GLU A 70 0.64 -10.75 4.73
CA GLU A 70 0.99 -12.01 4.06
C GLU A 70 -0.28 -12.84 3.79
N ASP A 71 -0.39 -13.35 2.57
CA ASP A 71 -1.44 -14.29 2.14
C ASP A 71 -0.76 -15.53 1.54
N GLY A 72 -0.46 -16.50 2.38
CA GLY A 72 0.42 -17.59 2.02
C GLY A 72 1.80 -17.09 1.62
N PRO A 73 2.33 -17.44 0.44
CA PRO A 73 3.61 -16.95 -0.04
C PRO A 73 3.55 -15.51 -0.60
N ASN A 74 2.36 -14.96 -0.78
CA ASN A 74 2.14 -13.68 -1.43
C ASN A 74 2.13 -12.55 -0.42
N LEU A 75 2.53 -11.35 -0.87
CA LEU A 75 2.35 -10.10 -0.13
C LEU A 75 1.21 -9.31 -0.76
N VAL A 76 0.35 -8.75 0.06
CA VAL A 76 -0.84 -8.02 -0.40
C VAL A 76 -0.79 -6.59 0.09
N THR A 77 -1.00 -5.64 -0.82
CA THR A 77 -1.04 -4.20 -0.52
C THR A 77 -2.19 -3.52 -1.26
N LEU A 78 -2.45 -2.26 -0.92
CA LEU A 78 -3.49 -1.44 -1.57
C LEU A 78 -2.88 -0.28 -2.34
N ALA A 79 -3.35 -0.07 -3.57
CA ALA A 79 -2.98 1.08 -4.39
C ALA A 79 -3.82 2.31 -4.03
N MET A 80 -3.72 2.78 -2.79
CA MET A 80 -4.62 3.78 -2.24
C MET A 80 -4.15 5.24 -2.38
N ASN A 81 -2.86 5.49 -2.63
CA ASN A 81 -2.29 6.84 -2.75
C ASN A 81 -2.70 7.79 -1.60
N GLY A 82 -2.69 7.30 -0.34
CA GLY A 82 -3.18 8.07 0.81
C GLY A 82 -4.65 8.48 0.67
N TRP A 83 -5.45 7.69 -0.05
CA TRP A 83 -6.87 7.93 -0.39
C TRP A 83 -7.09 9.16 -1.28
N GLY A 84 -6.03 9.62 -1.96
CA GLY A 84 -6.11 10.65 -2.98
C GLY A 84 -6.64 10.14 -4.32
N ALA A 85 -7.15 11.06 -5.17
CA ALA A 85 -7.78 10.73 -6.44
C ALA A 85 -6.84 10.06 -7.46
N PRO A 86 -5.58 10.51 -7.68
CA PRO A 86 -4.71 9.88 -8.66
C PRO A 86 -4.28 8.47 -8.24
N GLU A 87 -4.07 7.60 -9.24
CA GLU A 87 -3.42 6.32 -9.02
C GLU A 87 -1.98 6.53 -8.52
N PRO A 88 -1.49 5.70 -7.57
CA PRO A 88 -0.11 5.78 -7.14
C PRO A 88 0.85 5.48 -8.29
N ALA A 89 1.92 6.27 -8.40
CA ALA A 89 2.89 6.11 -9.48
C ALA A 89 3.53 4.70 -9.50
N TRP A 90 3.78 4.11 -8.31
CA TRP A 90 4.31 2.77 -8.21
C TRP A 90 3.38 1.70 -8.79
N TRP A 91 2.06 1.87 -8.64
CA TRP A 91 1.09 0.95 -9.22
C TRP A 91 1.05 1.05 -10.74
N LEU A 92 1.06 2.26 -11.29
CA LEU A 92 1.16 2.48 -12.74
C LEU A 92 2.47 1.92 -13.32
N ASN A 93 3.57 2.03 -12.59
CA ASN A 93 4.85 1.44 -12.98
C ASN A 93 4.77 -0.09 -12.97
N LEU A 94 4.15 -0.68 -11.95
CA LEU A 94 4.01 -2.12 -11.81
C LEU A 94 3.10 -2.72 -12.89
N GLN A 95 2.05 -2.01 -13.31
CA GLN A 95 1.22 -2.42 -14.44
C GLN A 95 2.01 -2.43 -15.76
N ALA A 96 2.96 -1.51 -15.95
CA ALA A 96 3.83 -1.48 -17.12
C ALA A 96 4.95 -2.53 -17.04
N HIS A 97 5.50 -2.77 -15.86
CA HIS A 97 6.60 -3.69 -15.58
C HIS A 97 6.27 -4.49 -14.32
N ALA A 98 5.63 -5.63 -14.50
CA ALA A 98 5.11 -6.45 -13.40
C ALA A 98 6.21 -7.08 -12.53
N ASP A 99 7.35 -7.35 -13.09
CA ASP A 99 8.50 -7.94 -12.39
C ASP A 99 9.26 -6.86 -11.63
N THR A 100 9.44 -7.08 -10.34
CA THR A 100 10.01 -6.09 -9.44
C THR A 100 10.70 -6.75 -8.23
N THR A 101 11.19 -5.93 -7.31
CA THR A 101 11.83 -6.37 -6.08
C THR A 101 11.15 -5.74 -4.87
N VAL A 102 10.89 -6.54 -3.87
CA VAL A 102 10.45 -6.11 -2.56
C VAL A 102 11.57 -6.29 -1.54
N THR A 103 11.75 -5.29 -0.67
CA THR A 103 12.64 -5.39 0.49
C THR A 103 11.78 -5.39 1.75
N LEU A 104 11.95 -6.44 2.52
CA LEU A 104 11.34 -6.65 3.83
C LEU A 104 12.39 -6.48 4.93
N HIS A 105 11.97 -6.59 6.20
CA HIS A 105 12.86 -6.51 7.35
C HIS A 105 13.99 -7.59 7.33
N ASP A 106 13.71 -8.74 6.72
CA ASP A 106 14.60 -9.91 6.63
C ASP A 106 15.39 -10.03 5.33
N GLY A 107 15.17 -9.15 4.36
CA GLY A 107 15.91 -9.13 3.09
C GLY A 107 15.07 -8.74 1.88
N SER A 108 15.71 -8.78 0.72
CA SER A 108 15.08 -8.48 -0.57
C SER A 108 14.78 -9.75 -1.34
N ARG A 109 13.67 -9.75 -2.06
CA ARG A 109 13.26 -10.88 -2.91
C ARG A 109 12.59 -10.39 -4.20
N PRO A 110 12.78 -11.11 -5.33
CA PRO A 110 12.07 -10.82 -6.56
C PRO A 110 10.60 -11.22 -6.44
N VAL A 111 9.73 -10.39 -6.98
CA VAL A 111 8.28 -10.63 -7.01
C VAL A 111 7.68 -10.20 -8.35
N ARG A 112 6.49 -10.72 -8.64
CA ARG A 112 5.65 -10.27 -9.74
C ARG A 112 4.37 -9.68 -9.19
N GLY A 113 4.07 -8.45 -9.58
CA GLY A 113 2.88 -7.74 -9.14
C GLY A 113 1.72 -7.88 -10.11
N ARG A 114 0.52 -8.03 -9.57
CA ARG A 114 -0.74 -8.03 -10.31
C ARG A 114 -1.89 -7.50 -9.45
N ALA A 115 -2.97 -7.09 -10.08
CA ALA A 115 -4.21 -6.85 -9.36
C ALA A 115 -4.84 -8.18 -8.91
N ALA A 116 -5.53 -8.16 -7.79
CA ALA A 116 -6.41 -9.25 -7.39
C ALA A 116 -7.52 -9.43 -8.41
N THR A 117 -7.87 -10.67 -8.70
CA THR A 117 -9.04 -11.00 -9.53
C THR A 117 -10.34 -10.63 -8.81
N PRO A 118 -11.49 -10.52 -9.53
CA PRO A 118 -12.77 -10.28 -8.87
C PRO A 118 -13.13 -11.29 -7.78
N ASP A 119 -12.70 -12.53 -7.92
CA ASP A 119 -12.94 -13.60 -6.92
C ASP A 119 -12.02 -13.50 -5.70
N GLU A 120 -10.79 -13.03 -5.88
CA GLU A 120 -9.82 -12.85 -4.79
C GLU A 120 -10.09 -11.59 -3.97
N ARG A 121 -10.52 -10.52 -4.64
CA ARG A 121 -10.66 -9.19 -4.05
C ARG A 121 -11.50 -9.14 -2.77
N PRO A 122 -12.72 -9.71 -2.69
CA PRO A 122 -13.57 -9.59 -1.50
C PRO A 122 -12.88 -10.10 -0.23
N ARG A 123 -12.22 -11.25 -0.32
CA ARG A 123 -11.50 -11.86 0.79
C ARG A 123 -10.30 -11.01 1.24
N LEU A 124 -9.51 -10.55 0.29
CA LEU A 124 -8.32 -9.74 0.57
C LEU A 124 -8.68 -8.34 1.09
N TRP A 125 -9.75 -7.74 0.56
CA TRP A 125 -10.28 -6.48 1.06
C TRP A 125 -10.78 -6.59 2.50
N ALA A 126 -11.55 -7.64 2.80
CA ALA A 126 -12.01 -7.92 4.16
C ALA A 126 -10.83 -8.08 5.13
N ARG A 127 -9.75 -8.74 4.70
CA ARG A 127 -8.54 -8.88 5.51
C ARG A 127 -7.89 -7.52 5.81
N TRP A 128 -7.83 -6.60 4.86
CA TRP A 128 -7.39 -5.23 5.10
C TRP A 128 -8.28 -4.49 6.08
N ALA A 129 -9.59 -4.66 5.98
CA ALA A 129 -10.56 -4.05 6.89
C ALA A 129 -10.36 -4.47 8.35
N GLU A 130 -9.86 -5.67 8.61
CA GLU A 130 -9.52 -6.13 9.96
C GLU A 130 -8.40 -5.28 10.59
N TYR A 131 -7.46 -4.76 9.80
CA TYR A 131 -6.39 -3.88 10.29
C TYR A 131 -6.82 -2.42 10.44
N ASP A 132 -7.60 -1.91 9.50
CA ASP A 132 -7.98 -0.49 9.42
C ASP A 132 -9.33 -0.20 10.08
N GLY A 133 -10.04 -1.24 10.54
CA GLY A 133 -11.36 -1.12 11.13
C GLY A 133 -12.44 -0.69 10.13
N ALA A 134 -13.56 -0.19 10.63
CA ALA A 134 -14.75 0.13 9.85
C ALA A 134 -14.60 1.30 8.85
N ASN A 135 -13.41 1.90 8.73
CA ASN A 135 -13.21 3.12 7.92
C ASN A 135 -12.73 2.85 6.49
N LEU A 136 -12.28 1.63 6.18
CA LEU A 136 -11.67 1.31 4.90
C LEU A 136 -12.58 1.64 3.72
N ASP A 137 -13.82 1.18 3.74
CA ASP A 137 -14.80 1.43 2.67
C ASP A 137 -15.14 2.90 2.52
N SER A 138 -15.26 3.62 3.65
CA SER A 138 -15.57 5.05 3.63
C SER A 138 -14.43 5.88 3.04
N TRP A 139 -13.19 5.47 3.25
CA TRP A 139 -12.02 6.11 2.66
C TRP A 139 -11.89 5.77 1.17
N ALA A 140 -12.09 4.52 0.80
CA ALA A 140 -12.08 4.08 -0.58
C ALA A 140 -13.14 4.78 -1.43
N ALA A 141 -14.34 5.00 -0.88
CA ALA A 141 -15.43 5.70 -1.54
C ALA A 141 -15.14 7.18 -1.88
N ARG A 142 -14.08 7.77 -1.31
CA ARG A 142 -13.64 9.15 -1.65
C ARG A 142 -12.86 9.21 -2.96
N ARG A 143 -12.39 8.07 -3.45
CA ARG A 143 -11.64 8.01 -4.70
C ARG A 143 -12.60 7.87 -5.88
N PRO A 144 -12.31 8.52 -7.03
CA PRO A 144 -13.13 8.40 -8.22
C PRO A 144 -13.01 7.04 -8.90
N THR A 145 -11.96 6.28 -8.58
CA THR A 145 -11.68 4.95 -9.12
C THR A 145 -11.58 3.92 -8.01
N GLU A 146 -11.88 2.68 -8.33
CA GLU A 146 -11.71 1.56 -7.40
C GLU A 146 -10.24 1.43 -6.98
N THR A 147 -10.00 1.30 -5.68
CA THR A 147 -8.66 1.04 -5.15
C THR A 147 -8.26 -0.39 -5.45
N ALA A 148 -7.20 -0.58 -6.24
CA ALA A 148 -6.71 -1.91 -6.55
C ALA A 148 -6.13 -2.60 -5.31
N VAL A 149 -6.52 -3.86 -5.11
CA VAL A 149 -5.81 -4.78 -4.23
C VAL A 149 -4.70 -5.41 -5.07
N VAL A 150 -3.46 -5.22 -4.64
CA VAL A 150 -2.27 -5.64 -5.39
C VAL A 150 -1.61 -6.82 -4.68
N ILE A 151 -1.40 -7.89 -5.44
CA ILE A 151 -0.74 -9.11 -4.99
C ILE A 151 0.66 -9.14 -5.57
N LEU A 152 1.66 -9.35 -4.71
CA LEU A 152 3.05 -9.55 -5.09
C LEU A 152 3.38 -11.03 -4.89
N GLU A 153 3.51 -11.75 -5.99
CA GLU A 153 3.79 -13.18 -6.02
C GLU A 153 5.30 -13.43 -6.04
N PRO A 154 5.85 -14.39 -5.26
CA PRO A 154 7.26 -14.72 -5.33
C PRO A 154 7.67 -15.16 -6.74
N ARG A 155 8.87 -14.75 -7.15
CA ARG A 155 9.52 -15.25 -8.38
C ARG A 155 10.72 -16.12 -8.00
N SER A 156 10.85 -17.22 -8.70
CA SER A 156 12.07 -18.06 -8.70
C SER A 156 13.18 -17.43 -9.56
#